data_f5b6ffe260c2f5ff13c9d476b3448887
#
_entry.id   f5b6ffe260c2f5ff13c9d476b3448887
#
_cell.length_a   1.000
_cell.length_b   1.000
_cell.length_c   1.000
_cell.angle_alpha   90.00
_cell.angle_beta   90.00
_cell.angle_gamma   90.00
#
_symmetry.space_group_name_H-M   'P 1'
#
loop_
_entity.id
_entity.type
_entity.pdbx_description
1 polymer ?
#
loop_
_entity_poly.entity_id
_entity_poly.type
_entity_poly.pdbx_seq_one_letter_code
_entity_poly.pdbx_strand_id
1 'polypeptide(L)'
;LRGEVLDVWMPSRDDPIRIKFGWDGIERIQVCEAISWEPLDDFEEAWIHPREFYMTSEDRFNKAVEDIEKELERRVEWFESKDGGLEAHRLEQRTRFDLEMLNEVGSCKGVENYSMHFDGRKRGERSYCLLDFFAKNAEQFRGSSERYLVIMDESHVTLPQVGGMYGGDFSLSLIHISE
;
A
#
# COMPACT_ATOMS: atom_id res chain seq x y z
N LEU A 1 -14.53 13.01 13.24
CA LEU A 1 -14.44 13.20 14.68
C LEU A 1 -15.45 14.30 15.10
N ARG A 2 -16.32 14.01 16.04
CA ARG A 2 -17.26 15.00 16.63
C ARG A 2 -17.09 14.96 18.16
N GLY A 3 -16.36 15.94 18.71
CA GLY A 3 -16.04 15.96 20.13
C GLY A 3 -15.21 14.74 20.54
N GLU A 4 -15.70 13.95 21.48
CA GLU A 4 -15.04 12.74 22.02
C GLU A 4 -15.37 11.46 21.25
N VAL A 5 -16.02 11.55 20.07
CA VAL A 5 -16.48 10.40 19.29
C VAL A 5 -15.82 10.37 17.93
N LEU A 6 -15.25 9.21 17.57
CA LEU A 6 -14.73 8.88 16.26
C LEU A 6 -15.57 7.77 15.65
N ASP A 7 -16.22 8.03 14.54
CA ASP A 7 -16.92 7.03 13.75
C ASP A 7 -16.03 6.59 12.59
N VAL A 8 -15.77 5.28 12.47
CA VAL A 8 -14.93 4.68 11.46
C VAL A 8 -15.76 3.75 10.58
N TRP A 9 -15.82 4.06 9.29
CA TRP A 9 -16.48 3.22 8.31
C TRP A 9 -15.42 2.45 7.51
N MET A 10 -15.40 1.14 7.67
CA MET A 10 -14.45 0.28 6.96
C MET A 10 -15.09 -0.32 5.72
N PRO A 11 -14.37 -0.39 4.57
CA PRO A 11 -14.90 -1.02 3.35
C PRO A 11 -15.29 -2.50 3.51
N SER A 12 -14.77 -3.17 4.54
CA SER A 12 -15.02 -4.59 4.84
C SER A 12 -16.24 -4.84 5.72
N ARG A 13 -16.96 -3.78 6.14
CA ARG A 13 -18.13 -3.87 7.03
C ARG A 13 -19.26 -2.99 6.53
N ASP A 14 -20.48 -3.47 6.70
CA ASP A 14 -21.69 -2.70 6.42
C ASP A 14 -21.97 -1.66 7.53
N ASP A 15 -21.62 -2.00 8.77
CA ASP A 15 -21.86 -1.18 9.94
C ASP A 15 -20.60 -0.46 10.43
N PRO A 16 -20.68 0.82 10.82
CA PRO A 16 -19.56 1.59 11.33
C PRO A 16 -19.16 1.20 12.75
N ILE A 17 -17.87 1.39 13.04
CA ILE A 17 -17.33 1.30 14.39
C ILE A 17 -17.32 2.69 15.00
N ARG A 18 -17.94 2.84 16.16
CA ARG A 18 -17.92 4.03 16.99
C ARG A 18 -16.93 3.86 18.13
N ILE A 19 -15.97 4.77 18.23
CA ILE A 19 -14.98 4.82 19.28
C ILE A 19 -15.24 6.06 20.11
N LYS A 20 -15.54 5.87 21.39
CA LYS A 20 -15.70 6.95 22.34
C LYS A 20 -14.44 7.12 23.17
N PHE A 21 -13.92 8.32 23.20
CA PHE A 21 -12.75 8.69 23.98
C PHE A 21 -13.18 9.30 25.30
N GLY A 22 -12.56 8.84 26.39
CA GLY A 22 -12.64 9.46 27.70
C GLY A 22 -11.39 10.29 27.98
N TRP A 23 -11.23 10.71 29.22
CA TRP A 23 -10.11 11.54 29.67
C TRP A 23 -8.75 10.84 29.51
N ASP A 24 -8.67 9.54 29.78
CA ASP A 24 -7.43 8.76 29.80
C ASP A 24 -7.27 7.79 28.60
N GLY A 25 -8.12 7.89 27.58
CA GLY A 25 -8.03 7.01 26.42
C GLY A 25 -9.39 6.57 25.86
N ILE A 26 -9.45 5.36 25.31
CA ILE A 26 -10.69 4.82 24.75
C ILE A 26 -11.59 4.35 25.89
N GLU A 27 -12.78 4.91 25.97
CA GLU A 27 -13.81 4.54 26.95
C GLU A 27 -14.67 3.36 26.45
N ARG A 28 -15.01 3.38 25.15
CA ARG A 28 -15.88 2.38 24.55
C ARG A 28 -15.66 2.22 23.07
N ILE A 29 -15.78 0.99 22.59
CA ILE A 29 -15.77 0.64 21.17
C ILE A 29 -17.07 -0.11 20.88
N GLN A 30 -17.86 0.38 19.91
CA GLN A 30 -19.16 -0.17 19.56
C GLN A 30 -19.29 -0.33 18.05
N VAL A 31 -20.04 -1.34 17.61
CA VAL A 31 -20.60 -1.36 16.25
C VAL A 31 -21.98 -0.73 16.34
N CYS A 32 -22.27 0.19 15.44
CA CYS A 32 -23.56 0.87 15.39
C CYS A 32 -24.26 0.56 14.06
N GLU A 33 -25.57 0.48 14.09
CA GLU A 33 -26.37 0.35 12.88
C GLU A 33 -26.15 1.59 11.98
N ALA A 34 -26.00 1.34 10.66
CA ALA A 34 -25.50 2.33 9.71
C ALA A 34 -26.40 3.58 9.54
N ILE A 35 -27.69 3.46 9.78
CA ILE A 35 -28.68 4.53 9.57
C ILE A 35 -29.08 5.18 10.88
N SER A 36 -29.51 4.39 11.86
CA SER A 36 -30.00 4.88 13.15
C SER A 36 -28.91 5.28 14.13
N TRP A 37 -27.70 4.73 13.93
CA TRP A 37 -26.56 4.87 14.85
C TRP A 37 -26.83 4.24 16.23
N GLU A 38 -27.82 3.37 16.32
CA GLU A 38 -28.07 2.59 17.53
C GLU A 38 -26.94 1.57 17.74
N PRO A 39 -26.44 1.42 18.99
CA PRO A 39 -25.43 0.42 19.28
C PRO A 39 -25.98 -0.99 19.04
N LEU A 40 -25.25 -1.79 18.29
CA LEU A 40 -25.55 -3.21 18.03
C LEU A 40 -24.79 -4.11 18.98
N ASP A 41 -23.48 -3.81 19.19
CA ASP A 41 -22.61 -4.63 20.02
C ASP A 41 -21.44 -3.82 20.59
N ASP A 42 -20.89 -4.25 21.73
CA ASP A 42 -19.73 -3.65 22.38
C ASP A 42 -18.51 -4.57 22.21
N PHE A 43 -17.33 -3.96 22.00
CA PHE A 43 -16.08 -4.67 21.82
C PHE A 43 -14.99 -4.15 22.74
N GLU A 44 -14.12 -5.05 23.21
CA GLU A 44 -12.92 -4.67 23.97
C GLU A 44 -11.81 -4.17 23.03
N GLU A 45 -11.77 -4.70 21.80
CA GLU A 45 -10.81 -4.31 20.76
C GLU A 45 -11.45 -4.29 19.38
N ALA A 46 -10.93 -3.46 18.50
CA ALA A 46 -11.33 -3.43 17.10
C ALA A 46 -10.10 -3.29 16.19
N TRP A 47 -10.07 -4.09 15.12
CA TRP A 47 -9.03 -4.02 14.10
C TRP A 47 -9.48 -3.09 12.97
N ILE A 48 -8.81 -1.96 12.85
CA ILE A 48 -9.06 -0.99 11.79
C ILE A 48 -7.96 -1.14 10.76
N HIS A 49 -8.32 -1.67 9.58
CA HIS A 49 -7.38 -1.84 8.50
C HIS A 49 -7.25 -0.53 7.71
N PRO A 50 -6.05 -0.18 7.23
CA PRO A 50 -5.88 0.97 6.37
C PRO A 50 -6.63 0.75 5.05
N ARG A 51 -7.13 1.83 4.47
CA ARG A 51 -7.78 1.84 3.16
C ARG A 51 -6.78 1.64 2.03
N GLU A 52 -5.63 2.26 2.17
CA GLU A 52 -4.58 2.27 1.15
C GLU A 52 -3.50 1.23 1.47
N PHE A 53 -2.97 0.61 0.42
CA PHE A 53 -1.73 -0.15 0.50
C PHE A 53 -0.56 0.84 0.61
N TYR A 54 0.61 0.36 0.99
CA TYR A 54 1.83 1.15 1.11
C TYR A 54 1.79 2.25 2.19
N MET A 55 0.93 2.10 3.20
CA MET A 55 0.96 2.95 4.38
C MET A 55 2.27 2.74 5.14
N THR A 56 2.93 3.84 5.49
CA THR A 56 4.22 3.82 6.19
C THR A 56 4.30 4.96 7.22
N SER A 57 5.33 4.95 8.07
CA SER A 57 5.57 6.06 8.98
C SER A 57 5.94 7.34 8.23
N GLU A 58 5.65 8.50 8.82
CA GLU A 58 5.94 9.81 8.22
C GLU A 58 7.41 9.96 7.85
N ASP A 59 8.33 9.54 8.72
CA ASP A 59 9.78 9.60 8.46
C ASP A 59 10.17 8.76 7.23
N ARG A 60 9.59 7.57 7.10
CA ARG A 60 9.84 6.70 5.95
C ARG A 60 9.20 7.24 4.68
N PHE A 61 8.03 7.85 4.80
CA PHE A 61 7.35 8.50 3.69
C PHE A 61 8.20 9.66 3.13
N ASN A 62 8.64 10.56 4.00
CA ASN A 62 9.46 11.70 3.60
C ASN A 62 10.77 11.25 2.93
N LYS A 63 11.41 10.22 3.49
CA LYS A 63 12.59 9.64 2.87
C LYS A 63 12.30 9.02 1.51
N ALA A 64 11.16 8.33 1.34
CA ALA A 64 10.77 7.75 0.06
C ALA A 64 10.56 8.84 -1.00
N VAL A 65 9.90 9.95 -0.66
CA VAL A 65 9.73 11.11 -1.55
C VAL A 65 11.08 11.66 -2.01
N GLU A 66 12.02 11.89 -1.08
CA GLU A 66 13.37 12.35 -1.43
C GLU A 66 14.13 11.36 -2.33
N ASP A 67 13.99 10.05 -2.09
CA ASP A 67 14.66 9.03 -2.87
C ASP A 67 14.07 8.92 -4.29
N ILE A 68 12.75 9.13 -4.44
CA ILE A 68 12.06 9.22 -5.74
C ILE A 68 12.56 10.46 -6.52
N GLU A 69 12.68 11.63 -5.88
CA GLU A 69 13.21 12.84 -6.51
C GLU A 69 14.63 12.62 -7.04
N LYS A 70 15.50 12.06 -6.23
CA LYS A 70 16.89 11.75 -6.63
C LYS A 70 16.96 10.72 -7.77
N GLU A 71 16.04 9.78 -7.80
CA GLU A 71 15.96 8.81 -8.91
C GLU A 71 15.46 9.48 -10.19
N LEU A 72 14.46 10.34 -10.09
CA LEU A 72 13.96 11.12 -11.22
C LEU A 72 15.08 11.94 -11.88
N GLU A 73 15.85 12.70 -11.11
CA GLU A 73 16.96 13.49 -11.62
C GLU A 73 17.95 12.63 -12.42
N ARG A 74 18.38 11.50 -11.84
CA ARG A 74 19.29 10.57 -12.52
C ARG A 74 18.70 9.97 -13.81
N ARG A 75 17.39 9.71 -13.83
CA ARG A 75 16.71 9.14 -15.01
C ARG A 75 16.54 10.19 -16.11
N VAL A 76 16.20 11.42 -15.77
CA VAL A 76 16.12 12.54 -16.71
C VAL A 76 17.48 12.76 -17.38
N GLU A 77 18.56 12.88 -16.59
CA GLU A 77 19.94 13.00 -17.12
C GLU A 77 20.31 11.83 -18.05
N TRP A 78 19.90 10.60 -17.67
CA TRP A 78 20.17 9.42 -18.50
C TRP A 78 19.43 9.50 -19.86
N PHE A 79 18.16 9.85 -19.87
CA PHE A 79 17.39 10.01 -21.12
C PHE A 79 17.95 11.13 -21.99
N GLU A 80 18.29 12.27 -21.42
CA GLU A 80 18.91 13.39 -22.13
C GLU A 80 20.25 12.99 -22.76
N SER A 81 21.06 12.18 -22.07
CA SER A 81 22.32 11.67 -22.60
C SER A 81 22.17 10.70 -23.78
N LYS A 82 20.93 10.21 -24.02
CA LYS A 82 20.57 9.27 -25.08
C LYS A 82 19.70 9.89 -26.18
N ASP A 83 19.65 11.22 -26.28
CA ASP A 83 18.77 11.97 -27.17
C ASP A 83 17.25 11.73 -26.93
N GLY A 84 16.90 11.18 -25.76
CA GLY A 84 15.51 10.92 -25.33
C GLY A 84 14.86 12.11 -24.62
N GLY A 85 14.97 13.32 -25.17
CA GLY A 85 14.45 14.53 -24.54
C GLY A 85 12.93 14.54 -24.35
N LEU A 86 12.17 13.88 -25.23
CA LEU A 86 10.72 13.76 -25.08
C LEU A 86 10.35 12.81 -23.94
N GLU A 87 11.03 11.69 -23.83
CA GLU A 87 10.88 10.69 -22.77
C GLU A 87 11.26 11.30 -21.42
N ALA A 88 12.38 12.01 -21.37
CA ALA A 88 12.82 12.76 -20.19
C ALA A 88 11.75 13.73 -19.70
N HIS A 89 11.21 14.55 -20.60
CA HIS A 89 10.19 15.54 -20.28
C HIS A 89 8.89 14.89 -19.77
N ARG A 90 8.41 13.83 -20.43
CA ARG A 90 7.19 13.11 -20.03
C ARG A 90 7.36 12.46 -18.67
N LEU A 91 8.51 11.82 -18.45
CA LEU A 91 8.84 11.19 -17.17
C LEU A 91 8.86 12.24 -16.06
N GLU A 92 9.56 13.34 -16.27
CA GLU A 92 9.67 14.42 -15.30
C GLU A 92 8.29 14.99 -14.95
N GLN A 93 7.48 15.34 -15.96
CA GLN A 93 6.15 15.90 -15.74
C GLN A 93 5.24 14.95 -14.95
N ARG A 94 5.22 13.66 -15.31
CA ARG A 94 4.41 12.66 -14.61
C ARG A 94 4.87 12.47 -13.18
N THR A 95 6.17 12.25 -12.97
CA THR A 95 6.70 11.96 -11.64
C THR A 95 6.56 13.15 -10.69
N ARG A 96 6.75 14.39 -11.17
CA ARG A 96 6.51 15.60 -10.37
C ARG A 96 5.05 15.73 -9.95
N PHE A 97 4.11 15.43 -10.85
CA PHE A 97 2.69 15.39 -10.51
C PHE A 97 2.37 14.31 -9.48
N ASP A 98 2.94 13.10 -9.63
CA ASP A 98 2.75 12.01 -8.67
C ASP A 98 3.33 12.37 -7.28
N LEU A 99 4.49 13.05 -7.23
CA LEU A 99 5.10 13.54 -5.99
C LEU A 99 4.24 14.61 -5.32
N GLU A 100 3.64 15.53 -6.09
CA GLU A 100 2.69 16.51 -5.58
C GLU A 100 1.47 15.82 -4.95
N MET A 101 0.88 14.84 -5.64
CA MET A 101 -0.24 14.04 -5.12
C MET A 101 0.14 13.25 -3.87
N LEU A 102 1.34 12.67 -3.82
CA LEU A 102 1.84 11.99 -2.63
C LEU A 102 1.94 12.95 -1.43
N ASN A 103 2.48 14.14 -1.63
CA ASN A 103 2.64 15.14 -0.56
C ASN A 103 1.30 15.72 -0.08
N GLU A 104 0.34 15.95 -0.99
CA GLU A 104 -0.94 16.59 -0.63
C GLU A 104 -2.00 15.60 -0.14
N VAL A 105 -2.05 14.41 -0.75
CA VAL A 105 -3.12 13.42 -0.53
C VAL A 105 -2.61 12.16 0.17
N GLY A 106 -1.30 11.94 0.17
CA GLY A 106 -0.67 10.72 0.73
C GLY A 106 -0.70 9.52 -0.22
N SER A 107 -1.23 9.68 -1.44
CA SER A 107 -1.32 8.61 -2.44
C SER A 107 -1.38 9.19 -3.84
N CYS A 108 -0.93 8.43 -4.85
CA CYS A 108 -1.05 8.78 -6.25
C CYS A 108 -1.51 7.58 -7.09
N LYS A 109 -1.99 7.84 -8.30
CA LYS A 109 -2.34 6.77 -9.24
C LYS A 109 -1.07 6.07 -9.70
N GLY A 110 -0.99 4.76 -9.49
CA GLY A 110 0.20 3.97 -9.82
C GLY A 110 1.27 4.03 -8.72
N VAL A 111 0.89 4.26 -7.45
CA VAL A 111 1.78 4.26 -6.29
C VAL A 111 2.63 2.98 -6.18
N GLU A 112 2.16 1.87 -6.73
CA GLU A 112 2.89 0.61 -6.83
C GLU A 112 4.22 0.75 -7.60
N ASN A 113 4.33 1.68 -8.53
CA ASN A 113 5.58 1.96 -9.26
C ASN A 113 6.67 2.53 -8.35
N TYR A 114 6.28 3.15 -7.24
CA TYR A 114 7.18 3.73 -6.24
C TYR A 114 7.32 2.83 -5.00
N SER A 115 6.69 1.66 -4.99
CA SER A 115 6.58 0.78 -3.81
C SER A 115 7.91 0.43 -3.18
N MET A 116 8.98 0.29 -3.97
CA MET A 116 10.32 -0.01 -3.48
C MET A 116 10.84 1.05 -2.48
N HIS A 117 10.54 2.32 -2.72
CA HIS A 117 10.95 3.41 -1.85
C HIS A 117 10.18 3.39 -0.52
N PHE A 118 8.91 2.98 -0.55
CA PHE A 118 8.06 2.91 0.64
C PHE A 118 8.34 1.68 1.51
N ASP A 119 8.63 0.53 0.91
CA ASP A 119 8.90 -0.71 1.65
C ASP A 119 10.39 -0.97 1.92
N GLY A 120 11.28 -0.15 1.34
CA GLY A 120 12.73 -0.18 1.59
C GLY A 120 13.45 -1.35 0.91
N ARG A 121 12.87 -1.92 -0.14
CA ARG A 121 13.51 -2.94 -0.96
C ARG A 121 14.71 -2.39 -1.72
N LYS A 122 15.65 -3.27 -2.06
CA LYS A 122 16.73 -2.94 -2.96
C LYS A 122 16.31 -3.13 -4.42
N ARG A 123 16.98 -2.42 -5.30
CA ARG A 123 16.78 -2.57 -6.74
C ARG A 123 17.00 -4.03 -7.17
N GLY A 124 16.05 -4.58 -7.93
CA GLY A 124 16.06 -5.98 -8.37
C GLY A 124 15.39 -6.95 -7.39
N GLU A 125 15.02 -6.50 -6.20
CA GLU A 125 14.20 -7.30 -5.29
C GLU A 125 12.73 -7.25 -5.73
N ARG A 126 12.08 -8.42 -5.80
CA ARG A 126 10.67 -8.50 -6.16
C ARG A 126 9.77 -7.81 -5.14
N SER A 127 8.62 -7.35 -5.58
CA SER A 127 7.59 -6.82 -4.69
C SER A 127 7.05 -7.89 -3.74
N TYR A 128 6.60 -7.46 -2.56
CA TYR A 128 5.85 -8.34 -1.68
C TYR A 128 4.54 -8.75 -2.34
N CYS A 129 4.23 -10.03 -2.28
CA CYS A 129 3.00 -10.59 -2.80
C CYS A 129 2.20 -11.28 -1.68
N LEU A 130 0.97 -11.69 -1.99
CA LEU A 130 0.08 -12.33 -1.02
C LEU A 130 0.70 -13.55 -0.32
N LEU A 131 1.56 -14.30 -1.04
CA LEU A 131 2.24 -15.47 -0.46
C LEU A 131 3.23 -15.08 0.64
N ASP A 132 3.86 -13.91 0.57
CA ASP A 132 4.74 -13.42 1.63
C ASP A 132 3.95 -13.12 2.92
N PHE A 133 2.75 -12.59 2.79
CA PHE A 133 1.86 -12.38 3.94
C PHE A 133 1.40 -13.70 4.54
N PHE A 134 1.10 -14.72 3.72
CA PHE A 134 0.76 -16.05 4.23
C PHE A 134 1.95 -16.69 4.94
N ALA A 135 3.15 -16.59 4.37
CA ALA A 135 4.36 -17.10 5.00
C ALA A 135 4.64 -16.43 6.36
N LYS A 136 4.55 -15.10 6.40
CA LYS A 136 4.74 -14.33 7.64
C LYS A 136 3.70 -14.63 8.70
N ASN A 137 2.44 -14.78 8.30
CA ASN A 137 1.36 -15.16 9.20
C ASN A 137 1.58 -16.57 9.75
N ALA A 138 1.97 -17.53 8.89
CA ALA A 138 2.27 -18.90 9.31
C ALA A 138 3.47 -18.95 10.27
N GLU A 139 4.50 -18.14 10.06
CA GLU A 139 5.63 -18.01 10.96
C GLU A 139 5.19 -17.50 12.33
N GLN A 140 4.39 -16.44 12.37
CA GLN A 140 3.90 -15.81 13.60
C GLN A 140 3.02 -16.75 14.43
N PHE A 141 2.07 -17.46 13.82
CA PHE A 141 1.06 -18.24 14.52
C PHE A 141 1.36 -19.74 14.59
N ARG A 142 2.25 -20.26 13.76
CA ARG A 142 2.57 -21.69 13.66
C ARG A 142 4.05 -22.02 13.78
N GLY A 143 4.89 -21.00 13.97
CA GLY A 143 6.34 -21.11 14.15
C GLY A 143 7.12 -21.56 12.91
N SER A 144 6.54 -21.48 11.71
CA SER A 144 7.23 -21.78 10.46
C SER A 144 6.54 -21.12 9.28
N SER A 145 7.30 -20.41 8.45
CA SER A 145 6.84 -19.75 7.22
C SER A 145 6.31 -20.73 6.15
N GLU A 146 6.62 -22.03 6.27
CA GLU A 146 6.20 -23.06 5.31
C GLU A 146 4.90 -23.78 5.70
N ARG A 147 4.30 -23.41 6.84
CA ARG A 147 3.08 -24.05 7.35
C ARG A 147 1.79 -23.41 6.85
N TYR A 148 1.66 -23.23 5.56
CA TYR A 148 0.40 -22.86 4.91
C TYR A 148 0.19 -23.68 3.62
N LEU A 149 -1.06 -23.81 3.22
CA LEU A 149 -1.46 -24.53 2.01
C LEU A 149 -2.12 -23.52 1.06
N VAL A 150 -1.70 -23.57 -0.20
CA VAL A 150 -2.35 -22.83 -1.29
C VAL A 150 -3.11 -23.82 -2.17
N ILE A 151 -4.40 -23.58 -2.34
CA ILE A 151 -5.26 -24.34 -3.24
C ILE A 151 -5.63 -23.40 -4.39
N MET A 152 -5.19 -23.75 -5.61
CA MET A 152 -5.53 -22.99 -6.81
C MET A 152 -6.66 -23.68 -7.53
N ASP A 153 -7.81 -23.04 -7.55
CA ASP A 153 -8.93 -23.43 -8.42
C ASP A 153 -8.64 -22.97 -9.86
N GLU A 154 -9.18 -23.69 -10.84
CA GLU A 154 -8.98 -23.44 -12.27
C GLU A 154 -7.49 -23.24 -12.63
N SER A 155 -6.62 -24.06 -12.08
CA SER A 155 -5.16 -23.92 -12.20
C SER A 155 -4.66 -23.92 -13.66
N HIS A 156 -5.41 -24.54 -14.58
CA HIS A 156 -5.11 -24.54 -16.00
C HIS A 156 -5.22 -23.15 -16.65
N VAL A 157 -5.99 -22.22 -16.05
CA VAL A 157 -6.11 -20.82 -16.45
C VAL A 157 -5.19 -19.94 -15.59
N THR A 158 -5.22 -20.14 -14.28
CA THR A 158 -4.49 -19.29 -13.31
C THR A 158 -2.97 -19.35 -13.52
N LEU A 159 -2.40 -20.55 -13.70
CA LEU A 159 -0.94 -20.68 -13.83
C LEU A 159 -0.38 -20.00 -15.09
N PRO A 160 -0.98 -20.15 -16.30
CA PRO A 160 -0.52 -19.41 -17.47
C PRO A 160 -0.66 -17.90 -17.33
N GLN A 161 -1.71 -17.40 -16.66
CA GLN A 161 -1.91 -15.97 -16.43
C GLN A 161 -0.80 -15.41 -15.50
N VAL A 162 -0.54 -16.06 -14.37
CA VAL A 162 0.54 -15.68 -13.46
C VAL A 162 1.90 -15.75 -14.18
N GLY A 163 2.14 -16.77 -14.98
CA GLY A 163 3.34 -16.88 -15.81
C GLY A 163 3.49 -15.74 -16.80
N GLY A 164 2.40 -15.28 -17.42
CA GLY A 164 2.37 -14.14 -18.33
C GLY A 164 2.67 -12.78 -17.64
N MET A 165 2.38 -12.66 -16.35
CA MET A 165 2.67 -11.45 -15.56
C MET A 165 4.14 -11.32 -15.17
N TYR A 166 4.91 -12.40 -15.21
CA TYR A 166 6.32 -12.43 -14.75
C TYR A 166 7.19 -11.37 -15.42
N GLY A 167 7.05 -11.17 -16.73
CA GLY A 167 7.82 -10.18 -17.48
C GLY A 167 7.58 -8.74 -17.01
N GLY A 168 6.32 -8.40 -16.71
CA GLY A 168 5.93 -7.11 -16.17
C GLY A 168 6.45 -6.90 -14.76
N ASP A 169 6.29 -7.89 -13.89
CA ASP A 169 6.78 -7.83 -12.51
C ASP A 169 8.31 -7.72 -12.44
N PHE A 170 9.02 -8.50 -13.27
CA PHE A 170 10.46 -8.40 -13.39
C PHE A 170 10.92 -7.02 -13.89
N SER A 171 10.21 -6.45 -14.87
CA SER A 171 10.48 -5.09 -15.36
C SER A 171 10.29 -4.05 -14.25
N LEU A 172 9.21 -4.13 -13.48
CA LEU A 172 8.96 -3.25 -12.32
C LEU A 172 10.01 -3.39 -11.22
N SER A 173 10.64 -4.55 -11.07
CA SER A 173 11.73 -4.75 -10.10
C SER A 173 13.05 -4.09 -10.52
N LEU A 174 13.25 -3.85 -11.81
CA LEU A 174 14.47 -3.27 -12.37
C LEU A 174 14.36 -1.77 -12.69
N ILE A 175 13.16 -1.31 -13.02
CA ILE A 175 12.89 0.04 -13.51
C ILE A 175 11.82 0.64 -12.58
N HIS A 176 12.26 1.42 -11.59
CA HIS A 176 11.34 1.94 -10.56
C HIS A 176 10.52 3.12 -11.06
N ILE A 177 11.02 3.89 -11.99
CA ILE A 177 10.29 4.90 -12.74
C ILE A 177 10.14 4.39 -14.16
N SER A 178 9.01 3.75 -14.45
CA SER A 178 8.71 3.21 -15.78
C SER A 178 8.37 4.33 -16.75
N GLU A 179 8.77 4.13 -17.98
CA GLU A 179 8.40 4.95 -19.15
C GLU A 179 6.89 5.16 -19.30
#